data_e24c13e6ad9ba65fcdc9fbb12e07dcd2
#
_entry.id   e24c13e6ad9ba65fcdc9fbb12e07dcd2
#
_cell.length_a   1.000
_cell.length_b   1.000
_cell.length_c   1.000
_cell.angle_alpha   90.00
_cell.angle_beta   90.00
_cell.angle_gamma   90.00
#
_symmetry.space_group_name_H-M   'P 1'
#
loop_
_entity.id
_entity.type
_entity.pdbx_description
1 polymer ?
#
loop_
_entity_poly.entity_id
_entity_poly.type
_entity_poly.pdbx_seq_one_letter_code
_entity_poly.pdbx_strand_id
1 'polypeptide(L)'
;MNSSANENNQDAAPVEEKLPTNAISAENSVSDVNTGSDNDIENKIEENHSEGNSTEENIVAENNPTGTSLDNTESFIPEQAFDHSQGANAQHSELIAQLQAKMNAQNEEEAYQQHATVQTSNNNFEQVWENDPGDGTDFIPVVDLPIEDQSALPTFDIFDRPMTSAAANQQDQVAQSEATDAQVQESEPLYDFSDIISSNGVLEVMPDGYGFLRSSDYNYLSSPDDVYVASNFVKRYGLKTGDVVLCKVRPPHEGEKYFPLTSIDKINGREPSEVRDRIPFEHLTPLFPNEKFSLCGNRATTNLSTRIVDLFSPIGKGQRALIVAQPKTGKTILMKDIANAIAANHPEAYLMMLLIDERPEEVTDMARTVNAEVIASTFDEPAERHVKIAGIVLEKAKRMVECGHDVVIFLDSITRLARAYNTVAPASGKVLTGGVDANALQKPKRFFGAARNIEGGGSLTIIATALIDTGSKMDEVIFEEFKGTGNMELQLDRSLSNKRIFPAVNLVASSTRRDDLLQDKITLDRMWILRKYISDMNPIEAMNTIHNSMQHTRNNDEFLLSMNS
;
A
#
# COMPACT_ATOMS: atom_id res chain seq x y z
N MET A 1 -1.49 45.17 56.65
CA MET A 1 -0.86 44.70 57.89
C MET A 1 0.11 43.63 57.43
N ASN A 2 1.29 44.08 57.27
CA ASN A 2 2.57 43.72 57.95
C ASN A 2 3.04 42.33 57.60
N SER A 3 4.05 42.22 56.91
CA SER A 3 5.51 42.51 57.11
C SER A 3 6.20 41.17 57.33
N SER A 4 7.18 40.86 56.67
CA SER A 4 8.61 41.18 56.51
C SER A 4 9.36 39.87 56.60
N ALA A 5 10.18 39.56 55.61
CA ALA A 5 11.62 39.81 55.52
C ALA A 5 12.48 38.87 56.42
N ASN A 6 13.43 38.14 55.88
CA ASN A 6 14.84 38.40 55.75
C ASN A 6 15.58 37.06 55.44
N GLU A 7 16.36 36.98 54.37
CA GLU A 7 17.82 37.08 54.30
C GLU A 7 18.64 36.03 55.06
N ASN A 8 19.44 35.20 54.39
CA ASN A 8 20.90 35.28 54.23
C ASN A 8 21.42 33.92 53.74
N ASN A 9 22.03 33.86 52.58
CA ASN A 9 23.44 34.00 52.26
C ASN A 9 24.35 32.86 52.74
N GLN A 10 25.01 32.23 51.84
CA GLN A 10 26.45 32.03 51.66
C GLN A 10 26.79 30.66 51.01
N ASP A 11 27.36 30.81 49.82
CA ASP A 11 28.63 30.31 49.32
C ASP A 11 29.08 28.88 49.66
N ALA A 12 29.30 28.09 48.65
CA ALA A 12 30.58 27.43 48.36
C ALA A 12 30.56 26.72 47.00
N ALA A 13 31.40 27.15 46.09
CA ALA A 13 31.86 26.47 44.90
C ALA A 13 33.06 25.54 45.24
N PRO A 14 33.77 24.93 44.28
CA PRO A 14 33.54 23.60 43.73
C PRO A 14 34.72 22.64 44.08
N VAL A 15 34.54 21.35 43.92
CA VAL A 15 35.68 20.41 44.00
C VAL A 15 35.75 19.62 42.69
N GLU A 16 36.83 19.92 41.97
CA GLU A 16 37.41 19.06 40.92
C GLU A 16 37.94 17.79 41.54
N GLU A 17 37.70 16.66 40.91
CA GLU A 17 38.56 15.50 41.11
C GLU A 17 38.89 14.82 39.77
N LYS A 18 40.21 14.68 39.61
CA LYS A 18 41.01 14.37 38.44
C LYS A 18 41.00 12.86 38.14
N LEU A 19 41.15 12.55 36.87
CA LEU A 19 41.59 11.31 36.21
C LEU A 19 42.81 10.63 36.87
N PRO A 20 43.06 9.35 36.54
CA PRO A 20 44.39 9.04 36.05
C PRO A 20 44.43 8.34 34.69
N THR A 21 45.22 8.94 33.83
CA THR A 21 45.92 8.40 32.67
C THR A 21 46.84 7.27 33.03
N ASN A 22 46.89 6.20 32.22
CA ASN A 22 48.09 5.41 32.04
C ASN A 22 48.33 5.14 30.56
N ALA A 23 49.40 5.78 30.09
CA ALA A 23 50.13 5.53 28.87
C ALA A 23 51.16 4.42 29.10
N ILE A 24 51.32 3.53 28.16
CA ILE A 24 52.58 2.81 27.94
C ILE A 24 52.85 2.81 26.44
N SER A 25 53.93 3.49 26.13
CA SER A 25 54.68 3.57 24.90
C SER A 25 55.67 2.39 24.78
N ALA A 26 56.05 2.06 23.54
CA ALA A 26 57.39 1.74 23.05
C ALA A 26 57.22 1.04 21.70
N GLU A 27 57.60 1.60 20.60
CA GLU A 27 58.95 1.83 20.00
C GLU A 27 59.47 0.62 19.20
N ASN A 28 59.79 0.98 17.95
CA ASN A 28 60.89 0.53 17.09
C ASN A 28 60.71 -0.81 16.33
N SER A 29 61.10 -0.96 15.08
CA SER A 29 62.11 -0.30 14.20
C SER A 29 61.96 -0.86 12.77
N VAL A 30 62.06 -0.02 11.80
CA VAL A 30 62.94 0.11 10.60
C VAL A 30 63.62 -1.17 10.13
N SER A 31 63.43 -1.46 8.83
CA SER A 31 64.50 -1.67 7.84
C SER A 31 63.97 -1.86 6.44
N ASP A 32 64.34 -1.00 5.63
CA ASP A 32 64.75 -0.86 4.24
C ASP A 32 65.20 -2.14 3.53
N VAL A 33 65.12 -2.01 2.20
CA VAL A 33 66.00 -2.44 1.09
C VAL A 33 65.20 -3.12 -0.02
N ASN A 34 64.85 -2.43 -1.08
CA ASN A 34 65.51 -1.97 -2.31
C ASN A 34 65.62 -3.03 -3.45
N THR A 35 65.41 -2.49 -4.67
CA THR A 35 65.81 -2.94 -6.02
C THR A 35 65.00 -4.10 -6.63
N GLY A 36 64.59 -4.02 -7.85
CA GLY A 36 64.90 -3.23 -9.03
C GLY A 36 64.33 -3.92 -10.28
N SER A 37 64.21 -3.09 -11.25
CA SER A 37 64.37 -3.24 -12.71
C SER A 37 63.35 -4.01 -13.53
N ASP A 38 62.74 -3.23 -14.38
CA ASP A 38 62.74 -3.22 -15.87
C ASP A 38 62.38 -4.49 -16.62
N ASN A 39 61.38 -4.38 -17.46
CA ASN A 39 61.57 -4.47 -18.90
C ASN A 39 60.31 -4.14 -19.69
N ASP A 40 60.48 -3.14 -20.52
CA ASP A 40 59.71 -2.79 -21.72
C ASP A 40 59.59 -3.97 -22.71
N ILE A 41 58.48 -4.03 -23.42
CA ILE A 41 58.46 -4.38 -24.85
C ILE A 41 57.26 -3.66 -25.52
N GLU A 42 57.64 -2.67 -26.34
CA GLU A 42 56.88 -2.13 -27.46
C GLU A 42 56.67 -3.23 -28.56
N ASN A 43 55.57 -3.08 -29.32
CA ASN A 43 55.54 -3.04 -30.80
C ASN A 43 54.09 -3.02 -31.26
N LYS A 44 53.64 -1.92 -31.85
CA LYS A 44 53.68 -1.49 -33.29
C LYS A 44 52.71 -2.24 -34.20
N ILE A 45 51.69 -1.50 -34.61
CA ILE A 45 51.31 -1.04 -35.97
C ILE A 45 50.97 -2.15 -36.99
N GLU A 46 49.76 -2.04 -37.56
CA GLU A 46 49.57 -1.85 -39.01
C GLU A 46 48.12 -1.49 -39.37
N GLU A 47 48.05 -0.36 -40.04
CA GLU A 47 46.92 0.14 -40.82
C GLU A 47 46.75 -0.74 -42.08
N ASN A 48 45.51 -0.80 -42.60
CA ASN A 48 45.32 -0.80 -44.05
C ASN A 48 43.98 -0.19 -44.46
N HIS A 49 44.12 0.81 -45.28
CA HIS A 49 43.14 1.52 -46.09
C HIS A 49 42.60 0.66 -47.24
N SER A 50 41.38 0.98 -47.67
CA SER A 50 40.97 1.28 -49.08
C SER A 50 39.47 1.63 -49.07
N GLU A 51 39.04 2.86 -49.28
CA GLU A 51 38.76 3.63 -50.51
C GLU A 51 37.76 2.98 -51.47
N GLY A 52 36.77 3.80 -51.82
CA GLY A 52 36.13 3.79 -53.10
C GLY A 52 34.63 4.06 -53.09
N ASN A 53 34.21 5.30 -53.02
CA ASN A 53 33.62 6.18 -54.06
C ASN A 53 32.16 5.93 -54.49
N SER A 54 31.35 6.95 -54.22
CA SER A 54 30.63 7.91 -55.10
C SER A 54 29.46 7.33 -55.88
N THR A 55 28.33 7.96 -56.04
CA THR A 55 27.87 9.30 -56.45
C THR A 55 26.37 9.35 -56.29
N GLU A 56 25.81 10.45 -55.77
CA GLU A 56 24.95 11.49 -56.40
C GLU A 56 23.85 10.99 -57.35
N GLU A 57 22.67 11.42 -57.39
CA GLU A 57 21.98 12.72 -57.45
C GLU A 57 20.47 12.50 -57.35
N ASN A 58 19.72 13.30 -56.60
CA ASN A 58 18.89 14.43 -56.97
C ASN A 58 17.56 14.21 -57.72
N ILE A 59 16.56 14.90 -57.24
CA ILE A 59 15.57 15.80 -57.83
C ILE A 59 14.08 15.39 -57.67
N VAL A 60 13.39 16.06 -56.78
CA VAL A 60 12.37 17.14 -56.87
C VAL A 60 10.95 16.79 -57.34
N ALA A 61 10.05 17.18 -56.45
CA ALA A 61 8.81 17.95 -56.65
C ALA A 61 7.47 17.28 -57.01
N GLU A 62 6.56 17.60 -56.13
CA GLU A 62 5.25 18.25 -56.32
C GLU A 62 4.12 17.45 -57.01
N ASN A 63 3.04 17.30 -56.27
CA ASN A 63 1.72 17.92 -56.39
C ASN A 63 0.59 17.01 -55.94
N ASN A 64 -0.15 17.51 -54.97
CA ASN A 64 -1.57 17.25 -54.75
C ASN A 64 -2.40 17.80 -55.92
N PRO A 65 -3.67 17.47 -56.21
CA PRO A 65 -4.75 17.33 -55.23
C PRO A 65 -5.93 16.39 -55.57
N THR A 66 -6.79 16.19 -54.52
CA THR A 66 -8.25 16.02 -54.50
C THR A 66 -8.92 14.77 -55.07
N GLY A 67 -9.80 14.24 -54.25
CA GLY A 67 -11.07 13.72 -54.72
C GLY A 67 -11.54 12.37 -54.17
N THR A 68 -12.36 12.42 -53.14
CA THR A 68 -13.61 11.66 -52.89
C THR A 68 -13.69 10.14 -53.08
N SER A 69 -14.15 9.53 -52.00
CA SER A 69 -15.24 8.55 -51.87
C SER A 69 -14.97 7.06 -52.02
N LEU A 70 -15.31 6.40 -50.92
CA LEU A 70 -16.11 5.16 -50.79
C LEU A 70 -15.54 3.81 -51.26
N ASP A 71 -15.58 2.97 -50.29
CA ASP A 71 -15.97 1.55 -50.29
C ASP A 71 -14.94 0.45 -50.44
N ASN A 72 -15.00 -0.34 -49.40
CA ASN A 72 -14.96 -1.82 -49.34
C ASN A 72 -13.68 -2.60 -49.63
N THR A 73 -13.35 -3.29 -48.51
CA THR A 73 -12.98 -4.71 -48.43
C THR A 73 -11.69 -5.20 -49.08
N GLU A 74 -11.10 -6.01 -48.24
CA GLU A 74 -10.26 -7.16 -48.50
C GLU A 74 -8.76 -7.02 -48.28
N SER A 75 -8.42 -7.71 -47.21
CA SER A 75 -7.10 -8.26 -46.86
C SER A 75 -6.38 -8.90 -48.04
N PHE A 76 -5.15 -8.50 -48.28
CA PHE A 76 -4.21 -9.30 -49.07
C PHE A 76 -2.93 -9.56 -48.29
N ILE A 77 -2.74 -10.83 -47.89
CA ILE A 77 -1.45 -11.39 -47.45
C ILE A 77 -0.86 -12.12 -48.66
N PRO A 78 0.39 -11.87 -49.04
CA PRO A 78 1.00 -12.63 -50.13
C PRO A 78 1.44 -14.00 -49.59
N GLU A 79 0.95 -14.99 -50.25
CA GLU A 79 1.30 -16.40 -50.19
C GLU A 79 2.59 -16.58 -51.00
N GLN A 80 3.70 -16.92 -50.30
CA GLN A 80 4.83 -17.68 -50.83
C GLN A 80 5.85 -17.93 -49.73
N ALA A 81 5.75 -19.09 -49.12
CA ALA A 81 6.84 -19.98 -48.66
C ALA A 81 6.25 -21.03 -47.71
N PHE A 82 5.94 -22.20 -48.23
CA PHE A 82 6.08 -23.49 -47.51
C PHE A 82 5.48 -24.57 -48.40
N ASP A 83 6.33 -25.09 -49.22
CA ASP A 83 6.14 -26.39 -49.86
C ASP A 83 7.04 -27.40 -49.13
N HIS A 84 6.48 -28.60 -48.90
CA HIS A 84 7.01 -29.81 -48.32
C HIS A 84 6.60 -30.16 -46.87
N SER A 85 5.41 -30.78 -46.73
CA SER A 85 5.28 -32.11 -46.12
C SER A 85 3.81 -32.56 -46.17
N GLN A 86 3.50 -33.30 -47.22
CA GLN A 86 2.27 -34.09 -47.30
C GLN A 86 2.42 -35.27 -46.35
N GLY A 87 1.62 -35.32 -45.29
CA GLY A 87 1.50 -36.48 -44.42
C GLY A 87 0.95 -36.31 -43.01
N ALA A 88 0.97 -35.07 -42.48
CA ALA A 88 0.55 -34.85 -41.09
C ALA A 88 -0.80 -34.07 -40.88
N ASN A 89 -1.41 -33.58 -41.96
CA ASN A 89 -2.58 -32.71 -41.86
C ASN A 89 -3.94 -33.44 -41.81
N ALA A 90 -4.01 -34.71 -42.15
CA ALA A 90 -5.28 -35.45 -42.09
C ALA A 90 -5.65 -35.85 -40.66
N GLN A 91 -4.68 -36.21 -39.83
CA GLN A 91 -4.92 -36.61 -38.43
C GLN A 91 -5.19 -35.40 -37.51
N HIS A 92 -4.63 -34.23 -37.80
CA HIS A 92 -4.87 -33.02 -37.03
C HIS A 92 -6.25 -32.40 -37.31
N SER A 93 -6.74 -32.46 -38.55
CA SER A 93 -8.09 -31.96 -38.88
C SER A 93 -9.18 -32.84 -38.31
N GLU A 94 -8.95 -34.14 -38.21
CA GLU A 94 -9.88 -35.10 -37.63
C GLU A 94 -9.96 -34.98 -36.11
N LEU A 95 -8.83 -34.65 -35.44
CA LEU A 95 -8.77 -34.38 -34.00
C LEU A 95 -9.48 -33.07 -33.63
N ILE A 96 -9.31 -32.03 -34.46
CA ILE A 96 -9.99 -30.73 -34.28
C ILE A 96 -11.50 -30.89 -34.49
N ALA A 97 -11.93 -31.68 -35.49
CA ALA A 97 -13.34 -31.95 -35.72
C ALA A 97 -13.96 -32.76 -34.58
N GLN A 98 -13.22 -33.73 -33.99
CA GLN A 98 -13.69 -34.47 -32.80
C GLN A 98 -13.76 -33.60 -31.56
N LEU A 99 -12.86 -32.66 -31.35
CA LEU A 99 -12.91 -31.69 -30.23
C LEU A 99 -14.07 -30.70 -30.39
N GLN A 100 -14.32 -30.22 -31.60
CA GLN A 100 -15.46 -29.33 -31.87
C GLN A 100 -16.80 -30.06 -31.71
N ALA A 101 -16.90 -31.33 -32.13
CA ALA A 101 -18.09 -32.13 -31.90
C ALA A 101 -18.35 -32.41 -30.42
N LYS A 102 -17.32 -32.63 -29.61
CA LYS A 102 -17.45 -32.77 -28.15
C LYS A 102 -17.87 -31.48 -27.45
N MET A 103 -17.35 -30.33 -27.87
CA MET A 103 -17.75 -29.04 -27.31
C MET A 103 -19.20 -28.68 -27.67
N ASN A 104 -19.63 -28.99 -28.89
CA ASN A 104 -21.03 -28.77 -29.28
C ASN A 104 -22.00 -29.69 -28.53
N ALA A 105 -21.61 -30.95 -28.26
CA ALA A 105 -22.41 -31.88 -27.46
C ALA A 105 -22.52 -31.46 -25.99
N GLN A 106 -21.46 -30.88 -25.39
CA GLN A 106 -21.52 -30.31 -24.04
C GLN A 106 -22.39 -29.06 -23.96
N ASN A 107 -22.32 -28.20 -24.95
CA ASN A 107 -23.18 -27.01 -25.01
C ASN A 107 -24.66 -27.35 -25.22
N GLU A 108 -24.97 -28.47 -25.92
CA GLU A 108 -26.35 -28.97 -26.05
C GLU A 108 -26.86 -29.61 -24.76
N GLU A 109 -26.00 -30.30 -23.98
CA GLU A 109 -26.40 -30.85 -22.68
C GLU A 109 -26.60 -29.73 -21.63
N GLU A 110 -25.78 -28.65 -21.64
CA GLU A 110 -26.00 -27.51 -20.77
C GLU A 110 -27.25 -26.70 -21.15
N ALA A 111 -27.56 -26.60 -22.43
CA ALA A 111 -28.79 -25.96 -22.91
C ALA A 111 -30.05 -26.79 -22.53
N TYR A 112 -29.97 -28.11 -22.54
CA TYR A 112 -31.07 -28.97 -22.09
C TYR A 112 -31.29 -28.93 -20.57
N GLN A 113 -30.22 -28.75 -19.77
CA GLN A 113 -30.35 -28.60 -18.32
C GLN A 113 -30.91 -27.22 -17.93
N GLN A 114 -30.62 -26.17 -18.69
CA GLN A 114 -31.21 -24.83 -18.47
C GLN A 114 -32.70 -24.77 -18.88
N HIS A 115 -33.14 -25.55 -19.86
CA HIS A 115 -34.55 -25.59 -20.24
C HIS A 115 -35.41 -26.48 -19.34
N ALA A 116 -34.81 -27.43 -18.59
CA ALA A 116 -35.54 -28.27 -17.66
C ALA A 116 -35.80 -27.59 -16.29
N THR A 117 -35.07 -26.55 -15.94
CA THR A 117 -35.26 -25.76 -14.70
C THR A 117 -36.22 -24.59 -14.84
N VAL A 118 -36.66 -24.24 -16.05
CA VAL A 118 -37.57 -23.12 -16.29
C VAL A 118 -39.05 -23.54 -16.42
N GLN A 119 -39.37 -24.84 -16.47
CA GLN A 119 -40.76 -25.26 -16.66
C GLN A 119 -41.52 -25.66 -15.39
N THR A 120 -40.98 -25.47 -14.19
CA THR A 120 -41.69 -25.79 -12.93
C THR A 120 -42.06 -24.61 -12.06
N SER A 121 -41.97 -23.36 -12.53
CA SER A 121 -42.37 -22.18 -11.74
C SER A 121 -43.26 -21.17 -12.45
N ASN A 122 -44.02 -21.55 -13.47
CA ASN A 122 -45.00 -20.67 -14.09
C ASN A 122 -46.42 -21.25 -13.96
N ASN A 123 -46.99 -21.14 -12.77
CA ASN A 123 -48.43 -21.05 -12.55
C ASN A 123 -48.68 -20.43 -11.18
N ASN A 124 -49.05 -19.17 -11.16
CA ASN A 124 -49.80 -18.39 -10.20
C ASN A 124 -49.25 -17.02 -9.85
N PHE A 125 -48.90 -16.20 -10.87
CA PHE A 125 -48.69 -14.75 -10.61
C PHE A 125 -49.14 -13.90 -11.83
N GLU A 126 -50.34 -14.15 -12.34
CA GLU A 126 -50.96 -13.24 -13.32
C GLU A 126 -52.34 -12.78 -12.86
N GLN A 127 -52.44 -12.18 -11.69
CA GLN A 127 -53.64 -11.41 -11.33
C GLN A 127 -53.38 -10.53 -10.10
N VAL A 128 -52.52 -9.57 -10.18
CA VAL A 128 -52.62 -8.34 -9.34
C VAL A 128 -51.62 -7.36 -9.93
N TRP A 129 -52.07 -6.22 -10.34
CA TRP A 129 -51.35 -5.00 -10.73
C TRP A 129 -51.72 -4.49 -12.14
N GLU A 130 -53.00 -4.12 -12.23
CA GLU A 130 -53.46 -3.19 -13.24
C GLU A 130 -53.60 -1.79 -12.56
N ASN A 131 -52.49 -1.17 -12.15
CA ASN A 131 -52.38 0.26 -11.82
C ASN A 131 -50.99 0.52 -11.23
N ASP A 132 -50.04 0.67 -12.12
CA ASP A 132 -48.73 1.20 -11.78
C ASP A 132 -48.78 2.73 -11.97
N PRO A 133 -48.57 3.56 -10.95
CA PRO A 133 -48.59 5.04 -11.10
C PRO A 133 -47.29 5.61 -11.70
N GLY A 134 -46.35 4.81 -12.19
CA GLY A 134 -45.28 5.31 -13.09
C GLY A 134 -44.28 6.32 -12.52
N ASP A 135 -43.96 6.29 -11.23
CA ASP A 135 -43.01 7.23 -10.60
C ASP A 135 -41.63 6.66 -10.26
N GLY A 136 -41.31 5.42 -10.72
CA GLY A 136 -39.94 4.91 -10.65
C GLY A 136 -39.39 4.61 -9.26
N THR A 137 -40.23 4.40 -8.26
CA THR A 137 -39.81 3.92 -6.92
C THR A 137 -40.07 2.43 -6.80
N ASP A 138 -39.01 1.65 -6.65
CA ASP A 138 -39.07 0.22 -6.37
C ASP A 138 -39.67 -0.02 -4.99
N PHE A 139 -40.96 -0.35 -4.94
CA PHE A 139 -41.61 -0.82 -3.72
C PHE A 139 -41.29 -2.30 -3.53
N ILE A 140 -40.71 -2.64 -2.38
CA ILE A 140 -40.64 -4.02 -1.90
C ILE A 140 -42.02 -4.36 -1.32
N PRO A 141 -42.81 -5.26 -1.91
CA PRO A 141 -44.09 -5.65 -1.33
C PRO A 141 -43.84 -6.40 -0.02
N VAL A 142 -44.27 -5.83 1.10
CA VAL A 142 -44.37 -6.57 2.35
C VAL A 142 -45.64 -7.38 2.28
N VAL A 143 -45.52 -8.68 2.07
CA VAL A 143 -46.64 -9.62 2.10
C VAL A 143 -46.94 -9.93 3.57
N ASP A 144 -48.02 -9.40 4.08
CA ASP A 144 -48.55 -9.78 5.39
C ASP A 144 -49.20 -11.16 5.25
N LEU A 145 -48.46 -12.21 5.60
CA LEU A 145 -49.00 -13.57 5.64
C LEU A 145 -49.86 -13.71 6.88
N PRO A 146 -51.14 -14.10 6.78
CA PRO A 146 -51.95 -14.40 7.94
C PRO A 146 -51.31 -15.60 8.68
N ILE A 147 -50.94 -15.37 9.92
CA ILE A 147 -50.41 -16.40 10.82
C ILE A 147 -51.60 -17.22 11.32
N GLU A 148 -51.88 -18.32 10.64
CA GLU A 148 -52.98 -19.22 11.04
C GLU A 148 -52.60 -20.22 12.15
N ASP A 149 -51.33 -20.32 12.53
CA ASP A 149 -50.87 -21.26 13.54
C ASP A 149 -49.83 -20.65 14.47
N GLN A 150 -50.24 -20.14 15.60
CA GLN A 150 -49.37 -19.54 16.65
C GLN A 150 -48.50 -20.61 17.35
N SER A 151 -48.74 -21.90 17.10
CA SER A 151 -47.96 -23.00 17.70
C SER A 151 -46.65 -23.33 16.94
N ALA A 152 -46.43 -22.74 15.76
CA ALA A 152 -45.22 -22.93 14.94
C ALA A 152 -44.13 -21.88 15.10
N LEU A 153 -44.36 -20.83 15.89
CA LEU A 153 -43.31 -19.87 16.20
C LEU A 153 -42.40 -20.40 17.31
N PRO A 154 -41.11 -20.46 17.14
CA PRO A 154 -40.20 -20.75 18.23
C PRO A 154 -40.39 -19.67 19.30
N THR A 155 -40.87 -20.10 20.47
CA THR A 155 -40.94 -19.23 21.64
C THR A 155 -39.53 -18.74 21.97
N PHE A 156 -39.36 -17.42 21.95
CA PHE A 156 -38.09 -16.74 22.28
C PHE A 156 -37.72 -16.83 23.78
N ASP A 157 -38.32 -17.73 24.54
CA ASP A 157 -38.11 -17.95 25.98
C ASP A 157 -36.75 -18.55 26.35
N ILE A 158 -35.89 -18.88 25.38
CA ILE A 158 -34.58 -19.44 25.68
C ILE A 158 -33.55 -18.35 26.00
N PHE A 159 -33.79 -17.08 25.62
CA PHE A 159 -32.83 -16.00 25.80
C PHE A 159 -33.17 -15.01 26.93
N ASP A 160 -34.36 -15.09 27.53
CA ASP A 160 -34.86 -14.15 28.53
C ASP A 160 -35.04 -14.76 29.94
N ARG A 161 -34.19 -15.71 30.34
CA ARG A 161 -34.14 -16.12 31.74
C ARG A 161 -33.17 -15.21 32.51
N PRO A 162 -33.66 -14.31 33.37
CA PRO A 162 -32.82 -13.65 34.34
C PRO A 162 -32.31 -14.69 35.31
N MET A 163 -31.00 -14.76 35.50
CA MET A 163 -30.37 -15.48 36.61
C MET A 163 -30.79 -14.83 37.92
N THR A 164 -31.89 -15.25 38.52
CA THR A 164 -32.18 -14.97 39.90
C THR A 164 -32.12 -16.28 40.70
N SER A 165 -31.10 -16.32 41.52
CA SER A 165 -31.01 -17.21 42.67
C SER A 165 -32.19 -16.91 43.63
N ALA A 166 -32.91 -17.92 44.05
CA ALA A 166 -33.27 -18.17 45.46
C ALA A 166 -34.42 -19.15 45.59
N ALA A 167 -34.09 -20.23 46.24
CA ALA A 167 -34.78 -20.94 47.29
C ALA A 167 -36.32 -20.72 47.45
N ALA A 168 -37.08 -21.80 47.40
CA ALA A 168 -37.75 -22.37 48.54
C ALA A 168 -38.87 -23.37 48.17
N ASN A 169 -38.69 -24.57 48.69
CA ASN A 169 -39.70 -25.46 49.32
C ASN A 169 -41.01 -25.81 48.61
N GLN A 170 -41.24 -27.07 48.28
CA GLN A 170 -41.94 -28.05 49.16
C GLN A 170 -42.20 -29.37 48.40
N GLN A 171 -41.80 -30.45 49.03
CA GLN A 171 -42.45 -31.72 49.30
C GLN A 171 -43.49 -32.24 48.29
N ASP A 172 -43.22 -33.40 47.66
CA ASP A 172 -43.74 -34.69 48.12
C ASP A 172 -43.24 -35.86 47.25
N GLN A 173 -42.67 -36.84 47.94
CA GLN A 173 -42.73 -38.30 47.90
C GLN A 173 -42.52 -39.13 46.63
N VAL A 174 -41.41 -39.85 46.69
CA VAL A 174 -41.25 -41.31 46.55
C VAL A 174 -41.45 -41.93 45.17
N ALA A 175 -40.36 -42.29 44.58
CA ALA A 175 -40.08 -43.65 44.11
C ALA A 175 -38.60 -43.82 43.77
N GLN A 176 -37.96 -44.74 44.45
CA GLN A 176 -36.59 -45.24 44.25
C GLN A 176 -36.43 -45.87 42.83
N SER A 177 -35.41 -45.43 42.14
CA SER A 177 -34.61 -46.30 41.28
C SER A 177 -33.22 -45.71 41.20
N GLU A 178 -32.28 -46.46 41.73
CA GLU A 178 -30.84 -46.25 41.64
C GLU A 178 -30.40 -46.09 40.18
N ALA A 179 -29.95 -44.89 39.82
CA ALA A 179 -29.11 -44.67 38.68
C ALA A 179 -27.91 -43.87 39.18
N THR A 180 -26.80 -44.51 39.15
CA THR A 180 -25.45 -44.00 39.41
C THR A 180 -25.24 -42.69 38.71
N ASP A 181 -25.21 -41.59 39.49
CA ASP A 181 -24.64 -40.29 39.10
C ASP A 181 -23.14 -40.48 38.86
N ALA A 182 -22.78 -40.65 37.62
CA ALA A 182 -21.43 -40.29 37.17
C ALA A 182 -21.37 -38.75 37.11
N GLN A 183 -21.03 -38.11 38.22
CA GLN A 183 -20.54 -36.74 38.21
C GLN A 183 -19.32 -36.73 37.30
N VAL A 184 -19.49 -36.15 36.11
CA VAL A 184 -18.38 -35.65 35.32
C VAL A 184 -17.82 -34.51 36.16
N GLN A 185 -16.83 -34.78 37.04
CA GLN A 185 -15.96 -33.78 37.58
C GLN A 185 -15.23 -33.19 36.37
N GLU A 186 -15.64 -32.00 35.93
CA GLU A 186 -14.76 -31.12 35.16
C GLU A 186 -13.51 -30.99 36.02
N SER A 187 -12.45 -31.72 35.64
CA SER A 187 -11.14 -31.57 36.26
C SER A 187 -10.72 -30.13 35.98
N GLU A 188 -10.69 -29.31 37.04
CA GLU A 188 -10.07 -27.98 36.94
C GLU A 188 -8.67 -28.19 36.33
N PRO A 189 -8.34 -27.46 35.25
CA PRO A 189 -7.02 -27.63 34.63
C PRO A 189 -5.95 -27.38 35.65
N LEU A 190 -4.98 -28.30 35.75
CA LEU A 190 -3.91 -28.31 36.76
C LEU A 190 -3.07 -27.02 36.75
N TYR A 191 -3.13 -26.27 35.61
CA TYR A 191 -2.49 -25.00 35.39
C TYR A 191 -3.41 -24.09 34.60
N ASP A 192 -3.62 -22.88 35.11
CA ASP A 192 -4.30 -21.82 34.39
C ASP A 192 -3.26 -20.96 33.63
N PHE A 193 -3.24 -21.07 32.31
CA PHE A 193 -2.40 -20.27 31.42
C PHE A 193 -3.16 -19.06 30.83
N SER A 194 -4.33 -18.74 31.35
CA SER A 194 -5.07 -17.56 30.97
C SER A 194 -4.24 -16.30 31.26
N ASP A 195 -4.25 -15.35 30.35
CA ASP A 195 -3.61 -14.03 30.50
C ASP A 195 -2.07 -14.02 30.59
N ILE A 196 -1.38 -15.15 30.41
CA ILE A 196 0.08 -15.20 30.38
C ILE A 196 0.61 -14.82 29.00
N ILE A 197 -0.08 -15.25 27.94
CA ILE A 197 0.35 -15.04 26.56
C ILE A 197 -0.24 -13.73 26.05
N SER A 198 0.63 -12.79 25.67
CA SER A 198 0.23 -11.57 24.98
C SER A 198 0.39 -11.73 23.47
N SER A 199 -0.56 -11.24 22.72
CA SER A 199 -0.54 -11.22 21.25
C SER A 199 -0.94 -9.85 20.73
N ASN A 200 -0.44 -9.50 19.56
CA ASN A 200 -0.88 -8.33 18.82
C ASN A 200 -1.26 -8.71 17.39
N GLY A 201 -2.17 -7.98 16.81
CA GLY A 201 -2.58 -8.22 15.44
C GLY A 201 -3.54 -7.18 14.91
N VAL A 202 -3.80 -7.25 13.62
CA VAL A 202 -4.79 -6.41 12.95
C VAL A 202 -6.10 -7.17 12.84
N LEU A 203 -7.19 -6.58 13.31
CA LEU A 203 -8.50 -7.20 13.31
C LEU A 203 -9.11 -7.23 11.90
N GLU A 204 -9.51 -8.40 11.46
CA GLU A 204 -10.38 -8.64 10.31
C GLU A 204 -11.74 -9.14 10.84
N VAL A 205 -12.78 -8.32 10.74
CA VAL A 205 -14.14 -8.69 11.18
C VAL A 205 -14.84 -9.45 10.05
N MET A 206 -15.38 -10.63 10.37
CA MET A 206 -16.14 -11.46 9.46
C MET A 206 -17.62 -10.99 9.37
N PRO A 207 -18.33 -11.35 8.29
CA PRO A 207 -19.74 -10.98 8.11
C PRO A 207 -20.63 -11.43 9.28
N ASP A 208 -20.30 -12.54 9.94
CA ASP A 208 -21.03 -13.10 11.09
C ASP A 208 -20.79 -12.36 12.40
N GLY A 209 -19.95 -11.30 12.37
CA GLY A 209 -19.71 -10.40 13.51
C GLY A 209 -18.62 -10.84 14.48
N TYR A 210 -18.01 -12.01 14.32
CA TYR A 210 -16.73 -12.38 14.97
C TYR A 210 -15.55 -11.91 14.15
N GLY A 211 -14.31 -12.01 14.66
CA GLY A 211 -13.14 -11.59 13.93
C GLY A 211 -11.92 -12.44 14.20
N PHE A 212 -10.85 -12.15 13.45
CA PHE A 212 -9.52 -12.69 13.64
C PHE A 212 -8.50 -11.57 13.74
N LEU A 213 -7.57 -11.66 14.69
CA LEU A 213 -6.38 -10.83 14.67
C LEU A 213 -5.35 -11.49 13.76
N ARG A 214 -4.97 -10.77 12.72
CA ARG A 214 -4.01 -11.22 11.71
C ARG A 214 -2.62 -10.74 12.08
N SER A 215 -1.63 -11.64 12.01
CA SER A 215 -0.23 -11.33 12.31
C SER A 215 0.45 -10.57 11.16
N SER A 216 1.33 -9.64 11.52
CA SER A 216 2.26 -8.97 10.58
C SER A 216 3.20 -9.95 9.89
N ASP A 217 3.60 -11.02 10.55
CA ASP A 217 4.56 -12.01 10.05
C ASP A 217 4.05 -12.75 8.81
N TYR A 218 2.71 -12.83 8.68
CA TYR A 218 2.04 -13.40 7.51
C TYR A 218 1.41 -12.35 6.59
N ASN A 219 1.92 -11.10 6.63
CA ASN A 219 1.40 -9.99 5.84
C ASN A 219 -0.13 -9.80 6.01
N TYR A 220 -0.64 -10.03 7.23
CA TYR A 220 -2.06 -9.92 7.60
C TYR A 220 -3.00 -10.89 6.86
N LEU A 221 -2.46 -11.95 6.29
CA LEU A 221 -3.25 -13.01 5.70
C LEU A 221 -3.57 -14.10 6.73
N SER A 222 -4.50 -15.00 6.38
CA SER A 222 -4.88 -16.11 7.24
C SER A 222 -3.68 -16.99 7.55
N SER A 223 -3.45 -17.23 8.84
CA SER A 223 -2.30 -17.99 9.35
C SER A 223 -2.72 -18.90 10.51
N PRO A 224 -1.86 -19.87 10.89
CA PRO A 224 -2.10 -20.67 12.09
C PRO A 224 -2.06 -19.84 13.39
N ASP A 225 -1.39 -18.68 13.37
CA ASP A 225 -1.21 -17.80 14.54
C ASP A 225 -2.35 -16.79 14.71
N ASP A 226 -3.42 -16.93 13.93
CA ASP A 226 -4.60 -16.06 14.03
C ASP A 226 -5.27 -16.22 15.39
N VAL A 227 -5.59 -15.09 16.03
CA VAL A 227 -6.32 -15.08 17.30
C VAL A 227 -7.81 -14.86 17.03
N TYR A 228 -8.64 -15.75 17.56
CA TYR A 228 -10.08 -15.64 17.45
C TYR A 228 -10.64 -14.57 18.39
N VAL A 229 -11.45 -13.67 17.84
CA VAL A 229 -12.13 -12.59 18.57
C VAL A 229 -13.64 -12.83 18.50
N ALA A 230 -14.24 -13.15 19.65
CA ALA A 230 -15.67 -13.37 19.72
C ALA A 230 -16.48 -12.09 19.48
N SER A 231 -17.71 -12.24 18.97
CA SER A 231 -18.58 -11.10 18.60
C SER A 231 -18.94 -10.18 19.76
N ASN A 232 -18.94 -10.70 21.00
CA ASN A 232 -19.16 -9.91 22.21
C ASN A 232 -18.04 -8.88 22.44
N PHE A 233 -16.77 -9.24 22.18
CA PHE A 233 -15.65 -8.30 22.28
C PHE A 233 -15.73 -7.22 21.18
N VAL A 234 -16.04 -7.62 19.93
CA VAL A 234 -16.22 -6.68 18.83
C VAL A 234 -17.26 -5.63 19.15
N LYS A 235 -18.42 -6.05 19.69
CA LYS A 235 -19.52 -5.15 20.06
C LYS A 235 -19.19 -4.32 21.31
N ARG A 236 -18.59 -4.93 22.35
CA ARG A 236 -18.30 -4.27 23.63
C ARG A 236 -17.33 -3.11 23.47
N TYR A 237 -16.28 -3.30 22.68
CA TYR A 237 -15.22 -2.31 22.47
C TYR A 237 -15.39 -1.48 21.18
N GLY A 238 -16.44 -1.73 20.39
CA GLY A 238 -16.68 -1.02 19.14
C GLY A 238 -15.58 -1.23 18.10
N LEU A 239 -14.99 -2.45 18.07
CA LEU A 239 -13.89 -2.76 17.19
C LEU A 239 -14.32 -2.76 15.72
N LYS A 240 -13.41 -2.33 14.85
CA LYS A 240 -13.62 -2.27 13.41
C LYS A 240 -12.48 -3.01 12.70
N THR A 241 -12.73 -3.46 11.48
CA THR A 241 -11.67 -4.00 10.62
C THR A 241 -10.54 -2.98 10.46
N GLY A 242 -9.30 -3.44 10.67
CA GLY A 242 -8.11 -2.60 10.62
C GLY A 242 -7.61 -2.15 12.00
N ASP A 243 -8.35 -2.36 13.09
CA ASP A 243 -7.86 -2.03 14.43
C ASP A 243 -6.66 -2.91 14.81
N VAL A 244 -5.61 -2.28 15.30
CA VAL A 244 -4.44 -2.95 15.89
C VAL A 244 -4.75 -3.21 17.35
N VAL A 245 -4.88 -4.48 17.71
CA VAL A 245 -5.27 -4.89 19.06
C VAL A 245 -4.11 -5.57 19.75
N LEU A 246 -3.68 -5.05 20.91
CA LEU A 246 -2.81 -5.70 21.85
C LEU A 246 -3.68 -6.38 22.89
N CYS A 247 -3.57 -7.69 23.01
CA CYS A 247 -4.46 -8.50 23.82
C CYS A 247 -3.76 -9.64 24.51
N LYS A 248 -4.46 -10.25 25.44
CA LYS A 248 -4.09 -11.51 26.07
C LYS A 248 -4.92 -12.64 25.47
N VAL A 249 -4.31 -13.78 25.34
CA VAL A 249 -4.90 -14.98 24.77
C VAL A 249 -4.69 -16.18 25.68
N ARG A 250 -5.56 -17.16 25.56
CA ARG A 250 -5.39 -18.46 26.22
C ARG A 250 -5.07 -19.55 25.19
N PRO A 251 -4.46 -20.64 25.60
CA PRO A 251 -4.34 -21.82 24.76
C PRO A 251 -5.72 -22.35 24.31
N PRO A 252 -5.85 -22.90 23.11
CA PRO A 252 -7.09 -23.53 22.66
C PRO A 252 -7.38 -24.79 23.46
N HIS A 253 -8.64 -24.99 23.83
CA HIS A 253 -9.14 -26.25 24.40
C HIS A 253 -9.32 -27.33 23.30
N GLU A 254 -9.57 -28.56 23.74
CA GLU A 254 -9.88 -29.66 22.82
C GLU A 254 -11.09 -29.29 21.94
N GLY A 255 -10.88 -29.31 20.61
CA GLY A 255 -11.88 -28.91 19.60
C GLY A 255 -11.80 -27.46 19.11
N GLU A 256 -11.04 -26.60 19.77
CA GLU A 256 -10.77 -25.22 19.28
C GLU A 256 -9.56 -25.23 18.34
N LYS A 257 -9.66 -24.51 17.24
CA LYS A 257 -8.57 -24.42 16.24
C LYS A 257 -7.63 -23.23 16.47
N TYR A 258 -8.15 -22.14 17.04
CA TYR A 258 -7.44 -20.87 17.18
C TYR A 258 -7.31 -20.47 18.65
N PHE A 259 -6.31 -19.68 18.96
CA PHE A 259 -6.17 -19.06 20.27
C PHE A 259 -7.32 -18.05 20.50
N PRO A 260 -8.17 -18.20 21.49
CA PRO A 260 -9.21 -17.23 21.77
C PRO A 260 -8.66 -16.06 22.59
N LEU A 261 -9.16 -14.86 22.29
CA LEU A 261 -8.88 -13.64 23.00
C LEU A 261 -9.58 -13.67 24.38
N THR A 262 -8.85 -13.36 25.46
CA THR A 262 -9.36 -13.27 26.83
C THR A 262 -9.58 -11.83 27.29
N SER A 263 -8.61 -10.95 27.05
CA SER A 263 -8.70 -9.54 27.42
C SER A 263 -7.99 -8.64 26.40
N ILE A 264 -8.39 -7.36 26.37
CA ILE A 264 -7.78 -6.35 25.49
C ILE A 264 -7.05 -5.34 26.35
N ASP A 265 -5.74 -5.19 26.11
CA ASP A 265 -4.92 -4.22 26.80
C ASP A 265 -4.95 -2.85 26.11
N LYS A 266 -4.71 -2.82 24.79
CA LYS A 266 -4.70 -1.58 23.99
C LYS A 266 -5.31 -1.78 22.61
N ILE A 267 -5.91 -0.70 22.08
CA ILE A 267 -6.43 -0.63 20.72
C ILE A 267 -5.75 0.56 20.03
N ASN A 268 -5.06 0.31 18.91
CA ASN A 268 -4.28 1.33 18.19
C ASN A 268 -3.34 2.13 19.11
N GLY A 269 -2.73 1.47 20.10
CA GLY A 269 -1.82 2.09 21.06
C GLY A 269 -2.47 2.89 22.20
N ARG A 270 -3.81 3.07 22.18
CA ARG A 270 -4.60 3.80 23.20
C ARG A 270 -5.40 2.85 24.08
N GLU A 271 -5.90 3.39 25.19
CA GLU A 271 -6.82 2.66 26.08
C GLU A 271 -8.15 2.37 25.37
N PRO A 272 -8.77 1.19 25.60
CA PRO A 272 -10.02 0.81 24.94
C PRO A 272 -11.19 1.79 25.18
N SER A 273 -11.20 2.48 26.32
CA SER A 273 -12.21 3.48 26.67
C SER A 273 -12.16 4.72 25.77
N GLU A 274 -10.96 5.14 25.35
CA GLU A 274 -10.77 6.31 24.49
C GLU A 274 -11.13 6.04 23.04
N VAL A 275 -10.93 4.78 22.60
CA VAL A 275 -11.12 4.39 21.20
C VAL A 275 -12.57 4.13 20.85
N ARG A 276 -13.40 3.78 21.83
CA ARG A 276 -14.79 3.36 21.61
C ARG A 276 -15.63 4.42 20.88
N ASP A 277 -15.50 5.68 21.25
CA ASP A 277 -16.33 6.78 20.77
C ASP A 277 -15.62 7.63 19.68
N ARG A 278 -14.57 7.06 19.03
CA ARG A 278 -13.83 7.74 17.97
C ARG A 278 -14.68 8.06 16.75
N ILE A 279 -14.43 9.22 16.15
CA ILE A 279 -15.08 9.65 14.92
C ILE A 279 -14.54 8.80 13.74
N PRO A 280 -15.41 8.19 12.92
CA PRO A 280 -14.97 7.44 11.74
C PRO A 280 -14.18 8.31 10.75
N PHE A 281 -13.19 7.72 10.10
CA PHE A 281 -12.27 8.39 9.18
C PHE A 281 -12.98 9.20 8.08
N GLU A 282 -14.10 8.71 7.59
CA GLU A 282 -14.89 9.33 6.53
C GLU A 282 -15.54 10.65 6.96
N HIS A 283 -15.72 10.86 8.27
CA HIS A 283 -16.35 12.05 8.85
C HIS A 283 -15.34 13.06 9.40
N LEU A 284 -14.05 12.75 9.37
CA LEU A 284 -12.99 13.66 9.79
C LEU A 284 -12.79 14.78 8.75
N THR A 285 -12.61 16.03 9.22
CA THR A 285 -12.43 17.21 8.35
C THR A 285 -11.06 17.19 7.69
N PRO A 286 -10.97 17.10 6.33
CA PRO A 286 -9.69 17.08 5.65
C PRO A 286 -9.11 18.49 5.49
N LEU A 287 -7.81 18.64 5.73
CA LEU A 287 -7.04 19.86 5.53
C LEU A 287 -5.97 19.66 4.43
N PHE A 288 -5.47 20.79 3.91
CA PHE A 288 -4.24 20.74 3.13
C PHE A 288 -3.05 20.41 4.04
N PRO A 289 -2.02 19.71 3.54
CA PRO A 289 -0.77 19.56 4.25
C PRO A 289 -0.19 20.91 4.64
N ASN A 290 -0.01 21.15 5.94
CA ASN A 290 0.50 22.38 6.52
C ASN A 290 1.70 22.15 7.44
N GLU A 291 2.04 20.91 7.69
CA GLU A 291 3.20 20.50 8.47
C GLU A 291 4.12 19.64 7.59
N LYS A 292 5.35 20.12 7.41
CA LYS A 292 6.35 19.48 6.56
C LYS A 292 7.05 18.35 7.29
N PHE A 293 7.24 17.21 6.61
CA PHE A 293 8.23 16.23 7.03
C PHE A 293 9.64 16.74 6.71
N SER A 294 10.40 17.05 7.75
CA SER A 294 11.80 17.43 7.58
C SER A 294 12.64 16.24 7.16
N LEU A 295 13.19 16.28 5.95
CA LEU A 295 14.09 15.22 5.47
C LEU A 295 15.57 15.50 5.82
N CYS A 296 15.89 16.72 6.26
CA CYS A 296 17.23 17.23 6.49
C CYS A 296 17.41 17.67 7.96
N GLY A 297 17.37 16.73 8.90
CA GLY A 297 17.59 17.03 10.31
C GLY A 297 18.73 16.20 10.90
N ASN A 298 18.76 14.95 10.56
CA ASN A 298 19.73 13.98 11.05
C ASN A 298 20.91 13.85 10.07
N ARG A 299 22.13 14.07 10.57
CA ARG A 299 23.35 13.98 9.74
C ARG A 299 23.58 12.60 9.12
N ALA A 300 23.08 11.53 9.74
CA ALA A 300 23.26 10.16 9.23
C ALA A 300 22.37 9.86 8.03
N THR A 301 21.18 10.48 7.94
CA THR A 301 20.19 10.24 6.89
C THR A 301 20.12 11.38 5.87
N THR A 302 20.73 12.53 6.17
CA THR A 302 20.77 13.66 5.24
C THR A 302 21.81 13.40 4.15
N ASN A 303 21.33 13.24 2.93
CA ASN A 303 22.13 13.11 1.73
C ASN A 303 21.64 14.07 0.64
N LEU A 304 22.29 14.07 -0.51
CA LEU A 304 21.90 14.95 -1.61
C LEU A 304 20.47 14.68 -2.09
N SER A 305 20.05 13.41 -2.10
CA SER A 305 18.70 13.00 -2.51
C SER A 305 17.65 13.63 -1.59
N THR A 306 17.81 13.48 -0.28
CA THR A 306 16.87 14.04 0.72
C THR A 306 16.85 15.56 0.69
N ARG A 307 18.00 16.22 0.50
CA ARG A 307 18.10 17.68 0.38
C ARG A 307 17.36 18.23 -0.83
N ILE A 308 17.49 17.55 -1.98
CA ILE A 308 16.80 17.94 -3.22
C ILE A 308 15.29 17.79 -3.07
N VAL A 309 14.82 16.65 -2.54
CA VAL A 309 13.39 16.44 -2.32
C VAL A 309 12.84 17.47 -1.34
N ASP A 310 13.55 17.73 -0.26
CA ASP A 310 13.16 18.68 0.79
C ASP A 310 12.94 20.10 0.27
N LEU A 311 13.74 20.53 -0.72
CA LEU A 311 13.63 21.86 -1.33
C LEU A 311 12.65 21.91 -2.51
N PHE A 312 12.79 20.99 -3.49
CA PHE A 312 12.07 21.07 -4.75
C PHE A 312 10.69 20.44 -4.71
N SER A 313 10.48 19.45 -3.87
CA SER A 313 9.20 18.75 -3.75
C SER A 313 8.97 18.37 -2.29
N PRO A 314 8.73 19.37 -1.41
CA PRO A 314 8.52 19.11 0.00
C PRO A 314 7.31 18.19 0.23
N ILE A 315 7.43 17.30 1.20
CA ILE A 315 6.39 16.35 1.59
C ILE A 315 5.82 16.80 2.92
N GLY A 316 4.50 16.99 2.98
CA GLY A 316 3.79 17.35 4.21
C GLY A 316 2.96 16.19 4.77
N LYS A 317 2.58 16.29 6.05
CA LYS A 317 1.63 15.39 6.69
C LYS A 317 0.28 15.45 5.97
N GLY A 318 -0.20 14.30 5.48
CA GLY A 318 -1.41 14.24 4.65
C GLY A 318 -1.18 14.37 3.14
N GLN A 319 0.07 14.34 2.68
CA GLN A 319 0.43 14.46 1.26
C GLN A 319 0.01 13.24 0.44
N ARG A 320 -0.48 13.48 -0.78
CA ARG A 320 -0.64 12.48 -1.84
C ARG A 320 0.51 12.63 -2.81
N ALA A 321 1.64 12.00 -2.49
CA ALA A 321 2.88 12.14 -3.24
C ALA A 321 3.00 11.04 -4.31
N LEU A 322 3.37 11.43 -5.52
CA LEU A 322 3.59 10.54 -6.64
C LEU A 322 5.04 10.62 -7.11
N ILE A 323 5.79 9.53 -6.94
CA ILE A 323 7.13 9.38 -7.51
C ILE A 323 6.98 8.73 -8.88
N VAL A 324 7.10 9.55 -9.92
CA VAL A 324 6.96 9.11 -11.31
C VAL A 324 8.30 8.59 -11.81
N ALA A 325 8.37 7.33 -12.14
CA ALA A 325 9.62 6.67 -12.43
C ALA A 325 9.57 5.81 -13.71
N GLN A 326 10.56 6.01 -14.57
CA GLN A 326 10.88 5.05 -15.63
C GLN A 326 11.65 3.85 -15.04
N PRO A 327 11.64 2.70 -15.67
CA PRO A 327 12.46 1.56 -15.22
C PRO A 327 13.95 1.91 -15.12
N LYS A 328 14.62 1.45 -14.04
CA LYS A 328 16.07 1.62 -13.78
C LYS A 328 16.51 3.06 -13.46
N THR A 329 15.65 3.90 -12.93
CA THR A 329 15.98 5.31 -12.55
C THR A 329 16.41 5.47 -11.09
N GLY A 330 16.47 4.39 -10.30
CA GLY A 330 16.86 4.46 -8.89
C GLY A 330 15.72 4.80 -7.94
N LYS A 331 14.45 4.54 -8.33
CA LYS A 331 13.25 4.80 -7.51
C LYS A 331 13.33 4.21 -6.11
N THR A 332 13.78 2.95 -6.01
CA THR A 332 13.86 2.17 -4.76
C THR A 332 14.84 2.79 -3.77
N ILE A 333 16.01 3.25 -4.25
CA ILE A 333 17.02 3.91 -3.42
C ILE A 333 16.48 5.24 -2.89
N LEU A 334 15.89 6.05 -3.76
CA LEU A 334 15.30 7.32 -3.37
C LEU A 334 14.18 7.15 -2.33
N MET A 335 13.34 6.13 -2.50
CA MET A 335 12.27 5.80 -1.56
C MET A 335 12.80 5.39 -0.20
N LYS A 336 13.89 4.58 -0.15
CA LYS A 336 14.61 4.22 1.08
C LYS A 336 15.20 5.45 1.77
N ASP A 337 15.83 6.34 1.02
CA ASP A 337 16.40 7.58 1.55
C ASP A 337 15.33 8.45 2.22
N ILE A 338 14.17 8.62 1.56
CA ILE A 338 13.05 9.39 2.10
C ILE A 338 12.46 8.71 3.33
N ALA A 339 12.24 7.39 3.29
CA ALA A 339 11.65 6.63 4.40
C ALA A 339 12.54 6.68 5.65
N ASN A 340 13.85 6.45 5.49
CA ASN A 340 14.80 6.52 6.58
C ASN A 340 14.98 7.94 7.14
N ALA A 341 14.89 8.97 6.28
CA ALA A 341 14.94 10.35 6.72
C ALA A 341 13.70 10.70 7.57
N ILE A 342 12.50 10.30 7.15
CA ILE A 342 11.27 10.49 7.94
C ILE A 342 11.36 9.71 9.25
N ALA A 343 11.75 8.43 9.22
CA ALA A 343 11.88 7.60 10.43
C ALA A 343 12.86 8.19 11.46
N ALA A 344 13.94 8.81 11.00
CA ALA A 344 14.96 9.38 11.87
C ALA A 344 14.58 10.78 12.44
N ASN A 345 13.84 11.57 11.68
CA ASN A 345 13.48 12.95 12.06
C ASN A 345 12.09 13.05 12.70
N HIS A 346 11.21 12.09 12.41
CA HIS A 346 9.82 12.04 12.87
C HIS A 346 9.49 10.69 13.49
N PRO A 347 10.03 10.37 14.69
CA PRO A 347 9.78 9.10 15.37
C PRO A 347 8.33 8.92 15.82
N GLU A 348 7.54 10.00 15.84
CA GLU A 348 6.11 9.98 16.12
C GLU A 348 5.29 9.39 14.96
N ALA A 349 5.80 9.41 13.73
CA ALA A 349 5.11 8.94 12.56
C ALA A 349 5.25 7.41 12.41
N TYR A 350 4.12 6.74 12.15
CA TYR A 350 4.10 5.31 11.88
C TYR A 350 4.30 5.06 10.39
N LEU A 351 5.39 4.40 10.04
CA LEU A 351 5.77 4.15 8.65
C LEU A 351 5.42 2.73 8.24
N MET A 352 4.72 2.58 7.10
CA MET A 352 4.42 1.31 6.45
C MET A 352 4.97 1.32 5.02
N MET A 353 5.67 0.25 4.65
CA MET A 353 6.16 0.01 3.31
C MET A 353 5.33 -1.10 2.66
N LEU A 354 4.45 -0.73 1.74
CA LEU A 354 3.59 -1.67 1.02
C LEU A 354 4.19 -1.98 -0.36
N LEU A 355 4.68 -3.20 -0.52
CA LEU A 355 5.32 -3.69 -1.75
C LEU A 355 4.36 -4.63 -2.49
N ILE A 356 3.94 -4.25 -3.69
CA ILE A 356 2.99 -5.00 -4.51
C ILE A 356 3.64 -5.47 -5.80
N ASP A 357 3.61 -6.78 -6.03
CA ASP A 357 4.19 -7.43 -7.22
C ASP A 357 5.70 -7.13 -7.36
N GLU A 358 6.41 -7.01 -6.21
CA GLU A 358 7.86 -6.84 -6.17
C GLU A 358 8.59 -8.17 -5.98
N ARG A 359 9.90 -8.17 -6.18
CA ARG A 359 10.72 -9.37 -6.08
C ARG A 359 11.02 -9.71 -4.63
N PRO A 360 11.07 -11.01 -4.24
CA PRO A 360 11.37 -11.44 -2.87
C PRO A 360 12.70 -10.88 -2.33
N GLU A 361 13.74 -10.81 -3.19
CA GLU A 361 15.03 -10.23 -2.82
C GLU A 361 14.96 -8.73 -2.52
N GLU A 362 14.12 -7.97 -3.26
CA GLU A 362 13.90 -6.54 -3.02
C GLU A 362 13.09 -6.32 -1.73
N VAL A 363 12.14 -7.20 -1.43
CA VAL A 363 11.39 -7.20 -0.16
C VAL A 363 12.31 -7.42 1.03
N THR A 364 13.20 -8.42 0.95
CA THR A 364 14.16 -8.71 2.02
C THR A 364 15.14 -7.57 2.23
N ASP A 365 15.61 -6.94 1.13
CA ASP A 365 16.51 -5.80 1.20
C ASP A 365 15.82 -4.57 1.82
N MET A 366 14.53 -4.32 1.51
CA MET A 366 13.73 -3.28 2.16
C MET A 366 13.58 -3.54 3.65
N ALA A 367 13.19 -4.76 4.05
CA ALA A 367 12.99 -5.11 5.46
C ALA A 367 14.25 -4.93 6.31
N ARG A 368 15.44 -5.09 5.71
CA ARG A 368 16.72 -4.94 6.41
C ARG A 368 17.24 -3.50 6.44
N THR A 369 16.85 -2.68 5.48
CA THR A 369 17.46 -1.36 5.25
C THR A 369 16.57 -0.18 5.62
N VAL A 370 15.27 -0.40 5.78
CA VAL A 370 14.31 0.66 6.11
C VAL A 370 13.73 0.44 7.51
N ASN A 371 13.71 1.50 8.32
CA ASN A 371 13.07 1.47 9.63
C ASN A 371 11.56 1.76 9.49
N ALA A 372 10.84 0.79 8.96
CA ALA A 372 9.39 0.82 8.77
C ALA A 372 8.83 -0.60 8.82
N GLU A 373 7.53 -0.73 9.05
CA GLU A 373 6.85 -2.00 8.87
C GLU A 373 6.77 -2.35 7.38
N VAL A 374 7.36 -3.47 6.96
CA VAL A 374 7.36 -3.91 5.57
C VAL A 374 6.30 -4.98 5.36
N ILE A 375 5.34 -4.70 4.48
CA ILE A 375 4.25 -5.57 4.11
C ILE A 375 4.34 -5.82 2.61
N ALA A 376 4.42 -7.07 2.21
CA ALA A 376 4.69 -7.41 0.83
C ALA A 376 3.72 -8.45 0.27
N SER A 377 3.50 -8.34 -1.03
CA SER A 377 2.91 -9.38 -1.86
C SER A 377 3.75 -9.48 -3.12
N THR A 378 4.48 -10.58 -3.25
CA THR A 378 5.48 -10.80 -4.29
C THR A 378 4.87 -11.17 -5.63
N PHE A 379 5.64 -11.10 -6.71
CA PHE A 379 5.17 -11.27 -8.09
C PHE A 379 4.60 -12.68 -8.39
N ASP A 380 4.93 -13.67 -7.60
CA ASP A 380 4.46 -15.05 -7.69
C ASP A 380 3.07 -15.26 -7.07
N GLU A 381 2.53 -14.23 -6.39
CA GLU A 381 1.23 -14.29 -5.75
C GLU A 381 0.09 -13.84 -6.68
N PRO A 382 -1.15 -14.37 -6.48
CA PRO A 382 -2.30 -13.98 -7.29
C PRO A 382 -2.74 -12.53 -7.02
N ALA A 383 -3.35 -11.90 -8.03
CA ALA A 383 -3.82 -10.52 -7.96
C ALA A 383 -4.81 -10.24 -6.80
N GLU A 384 -5.62 -11.23 -6.43
CA GLU A 384 -6.56 -11.15 -5.30
C GLU A 384 -5.83 -10.93 -3.97
N ARG A 385 -4.64 -11.56 -3.80
CA ARG A 385 -3.81 -11.39 -2.62
C ARG A 385 -3.24 -9.98 -2.54
N HIS A 386 -2.77 -9.41 -3.66
CA HIS A 386 -2.33 -8.02 -3.74
C HIS A 386 -3.44 -7.05 -3.31
N VAL A 387 -4.66 -7.26 -3.81
CA VAL A 387 -5.82 -6.43 -3.49
C VAL A 387 -6.22 -6.57 -2.01
N LYS A 388 -6.20 -7.78 -1.47
CA LYS A 388 -6.57 -8.06 -0.08
C LYS A 388 -5.60 -7.38 0.90
N ILE A 389 -4.29 -7.55 0.69
CA ILE A 389 -3.25 -6.93 1.52
C ILE A 389 -3.37 -5.40 1.48
N ALA A 390 -3.49 -4.80 0.29
CA ALA A 390 -3.66 -3.36 0.16
C ALA A 390 -4.92 -2.86 0.89
N GLY A 391 -6.01 -3.63 0.85
CA GLY A 391 -7.23 -3.31 1.60
C GLY A 391 -7.02 -3.29 3.10
N ILE A 392 -6.36 -4.30 3.67
CA ILE A 392 -6.08 -4.41 5.10
C ILE A 392 -5.16 -3.28 5.57
N VAL A 393 -4.09 -2.98 4.81
CA VAL A 393 -3.15 -1.89 5.12
C VAL A 393 -3.86 -0.54 5.15
N LEU A 394 -4.75 -0.27 4.19
CA LEU A 394 -5.53 0.97 4.18
C LEU A 394 -6.46 1.08 5.39
N GLU A 395 -7.18 0.01 5.73
CA GLU A 395 -8.07 0.02 6.89
C GLU A 395 -7.27 0.16 8.19
N LYS A 396 -6.11 -0.50 8.34
CA LYS A 396 -5.19 -0.30 9.47
C LYS A 396 -4.78 1.16 9.59
N ALA A 397 -4.33 1.76 8.48
CA ALA A 397 -3.91 3.17 8.46
C ALA A 397 -5.05 4.11 8.89
N LYS A 398 -6.27 3.91 8.36
CA LYS A 398 -7.44 4.70 8.75
C LYS A 398 -7.76 4.60 10.24
N ARG A 399 -7.70 3.38 10.81
CA ARG A 399 -7.98 3.16 12.25
C ARG A 399 -6.94 3.86 13.13
N MET A 400 -5.66 3.80 12.75
CA MET A 400 -4.61 4.51 13.48
C MET A 400 -4.81 6.03 13.42
N VAL A 401 -5.16 6.58 12.26
CA VAL A 401 -5.43 8.02 12.08
C VAL A 401 -6.66 8.47 12.87
N GLU A 402 -7.73 7.64 12.98
CA GLU A 402 -8.88 7.91 13.84
C GLU A 402 -8.48 8.07 15.32
N CYS A 403 -7.37 7.47 15.72
CA CYS A 403 -6.81 7.59 17.07
C CYS A 403 -5.76 8.72 17.19
N GLY A 404 -5.59 9.55 16.15
CA GLY A 404 -4.72 10.72 16.17
C GLY A 404 -3.26 10.44 15.86
N HIS A 405 -2.94 9.31 15.22
CA HIS A 405 -1.58 9.00 14.79
C HIS A 405 -1.29 9.56 13.39
N ASP A 406 -0.03 9.96 13.18
CA ASP A 406 0.49 10.28 11.86
C ASP A 406 1.00 9.00 11.19
N VAL A 407 0.40 8.65 10.06
CA VAL A 407 0.71 7.43 9.32
C VAL A 407 1.25 7.76 7.94
N VAL A 408 2.37 7.13 7.56
CA VAL A 408 2.98 7.27 6.24
C VAL A 408 3.01 5.92 5.54
N ILE A 409 2.34 5.81 4.41
CA ILE A 409 2.37 4.62 3.56
C ILE A 409 3.27 4.89 2.35
N PHE A 410 4.33 4.11 2.21
CA PHE A 410 5.11 4.02 0.98
C PHE A 410 4.56 2.87 0.14
N LEU A 411 4.08 3.15 -1.06
CA LEU A 411 3.49 2.16 -1.96
C LEU A 411 4.36 1.95 -3.20
N ASP A 412 4.98 0.82 -3.33
CA ASP A 412 5.70 0.40 -4.54
C ASP A 412 5.04 -0.84 -5.16
N SER A 413 4.23 -0.72 -6.22
CA SER A 413 3.85 0.49 -6.93
C SER A 413 2.32 0.59 -7.10
N ILE A 414 1.84 1.82 -7.24
CA ILE A 414 0.42 2.07 -7.51
C ILE A 414 -0.01 1.54 -8.88
N THR A 415 0.89 1.54 -9.85
CA THR A 415 0.64 0.99 -11.19
C THR A 415 0.34 -0.50 -11.13
N ARG A 416 1.15 -1.27 -10.38
CA ARG A 416 0.95 -2.71 -10.21
C ARG A 416 -0.29 -3.01 -9.37
N LEU A 417 -0.55 -2.23 -8.33
CA LEU A 417 -1.78 -2.33 -7.55
C LEU A 417 -3.01 -2.09 -8.43
N ALA A 418 -2.99 -1.07 -9.29
CA ALA A 418 -4.09 -0.79 -10.22
C ALA A 418 -4.30 -1.92 -11.24
N ARG A 419 -3.22 -2.54 -11.73
CA ARG A 419 -3.30 -3.75 -12.57
C ARG A 419 -3.95 -4.92 -11.85
N ALA A 420 -3.58 -5.18 -10.58
CA ALA A 420 -4.20 -6.22 -9.76
C ALA A 420 -5.70 -5.99 -9.59
N TYR A 421 -6.11 -4.75 -9.31
CA TYR A 421 -7.52 -4.39 -9.25
C TYR A 421 -8.24 -4.58 -10.59
N ASN A 422 -7.57 -4.29 -11.71
CA ASN A 422 -8.14 -4.51 -13.04
C ASN A 422 -8.36 -6.00 -13.35
N THR A 423 -7.47 -6.85 -12.86
CA THR A 423 -7.60 -8.31 -13.02
C THR A 423 -8.74 -8.88 -12.17
N VAL A 424 -8.92 -8.38 -10.95
CA VAL A 424 -9.93 -8.89 -9.98
C VAL A 424 -11.31 -8.26 -10.18
N ALA A 425 -11.37 -7.08 -10.81
CA ALA A 425 -12.65 -6.39 -11.00
C ALA A 425 -13.58 -7.19 -11.93
N PRO A 426 -14.88 -7.32 -11.58
CA PRO A 426 -15.85 -7.90 -12.51
C PRO A 426 -15.94 -7.03 -13.78
N ALA A 427 -16.00 -7.66 -14.94
CA ALA A 427 -16.06 -6.97 -16.21
C ALA A 427 -17.30 -6.08 -16.29
N SER A 428 -17.13 -4.76 -16.47
CA SER A 428 -18.23 -3.81 -16.61
C SER A 428 -18.79 -3.70 -18.03
N GLY A 429 -18.14 -4.36 -18.99
CA GLY A 429 -18.44 -4.22 -20.42
C GLY A 429 -18.00 -2.89 -21.04
N LYS A 430 -17.42 -1.97 -20.24
CA LYS A 430 -16.89 -0.68 -20.69
C LYS A 430 -15.39 -0.65 -20.45
N VAL A 431 -14.61 -0.89 -21.50
CA VAL A 431 -13.15 -0.90 -21.45
C VAL A 431 -12.61 0.43 -21.96
N LEU A 432 -11.76 1.07 -21.14
CA LEU A 432 -11.01 2.26 -21.51
C LEU A 432 -9.82 1.91 -22.42
N THR A 433 -9.24 2.92 -23.07
CA THR A 433 -8.00 2.78 -23.83
C THR A 433 -6.94 2.08 -22.97
N GLY A 434 -6.18 1.13 -23.54
CA GLY A 434 -5.17 0.37 -22.82
C GLY A 434 -5.68 -0.88 -22.08
N GLY A 435 -6.96 -1.27 -22.23
CA GLY A 435 -7.49 -2.50 -21.64
C GLY A 435 -7.85 -2.38 -20.15
N VAL A 436 -8.13 -1.18 -19.67
CA VAL A 436 -8.54 -0.91 -18.29
C VAL A 436 -10.07 -0.88 -18.21
N ASP A 437 -10.66 -1.70 -17.32
CA ASP A 437 -12.08 -1.63 -17.02
C ASP A 437 -12.45 -0.29 -16.36
N ALA A 438 -13.56 0.32 -16.77
CA ALA A 438 -13.98 1.64 -16.29
C ALA A 438 -14.13 1.73 -14.76
N ASN A 439 -14.51 0.62 -14.11
CA ASN A 439 -14.70 0.55 -12.66
C ASN A 439 -13.45 0.10 -11.90
N ALA A 440 -12.46 -0.48 -12.58
CA ALA A 440 -11.29 -1.07 -11.94
C ALA A 440 -10.45 -0.06 -11.15
N LEU A 441 -10.34 1.18 -11.64
CA LEU A 441 -9.53 2.22 -11.01
C LEU A 441 -10.20 2.91 -9.82
N GLN A 442 -11.49 2.66 -9.56
CA GLN A 442 -12.21 3.33 -8.47
C GLN A 442 -11.62 3.00 -7.10
N LYS A 443 -11.37 1.71 -6.81
CA LYS A 443 -10.80 1.28 -5.52
C LYS A 443 -9.37 1.79 -5.30
N PRO A 444 -8.42 1.64 -6.25
CA PRO A 444 -7.08 2.20 -6.08
C PRO A 444 -7.05 3.73 -6.03
N LYS A 445 -7.97 4.43 -6.71
CA LYS A 445 -8.14 5.89 -6.52
C LYS A 445 -8.61 6.25 -5.11
N ARG A 446 -9.54 5.47 -4.54
CA ARG A 446 -9.96 5.64 -3.13
C ARG A 446 -8.81 5.38 -2.17
N PHE A 447 -7.97 4.38 -2.44
CA PHE A 447 -6.76 4.12 -1.67
C PHE A 447 -5.86 5.36 -1.64
N PHE A 448 -5.42 5.84 -2.79
CA PHE A 448 -4.54 7.00 -2.89
C PHE A 448 -5.21 8.30 -2.42
N GLY A 449 -6.50 8.47 -2.69
CA GLY A 449 -7.31 9.61 -2.27
C GLY A 449 -7.62 9.64 -0.77
N ALA A 450 -7.35 8.57 -0.03
CA ALA A 450 -7.50 8.54 1.42
C ALA A 450 -6.46 9.43 2.13
N ALA A 451 -5.30 9.66 1.52
CA ALA A 451 -4.27 10.53 2.09
C ALA A 451 -4.79 11.95 2.29
N ARG A 452 -4.76 12.40 3.54
CA ARG A 452 -5.21 13.72 3.99
C ARG A 452 -4.62 14.08 5.34
N ASN A 453 -4.46 15.37 5.59
CA ASN A 453 -4.27 15.91 6.93
C ASN A 453 -5.64 16.14 7.57
N ILE A 454 -5.76 16.02 8.88
CA ILE A 454 -7.02 16.04 9.60
C ILE A 454 -7.00 17.14 10.66
N GLU A 455 -8.09 17.88 10.75
CA GLU A 455 -8.29 18.88 11.79
C GLU A 455 -8.43 18.20 13.17
N GLY A 456 -7.61 18.64 14.13
CA GLY A 456 -7.69 18.12 15.50
C GLY A 456 -6.89 16.84 15.77
N GLY A 457 -6.15 16.32 14.81
CA GLY A 457 -5.20 15.23 15.06
C GLY A 457 -5.11 14.17 13.98
N GLY A 458 -3.92 13.61 13.85
CA GLY A 458 -3.58 12.56 12.92
C GLY A 458 -3.50 12.98 11.46
N SER A 459 -2.71 12.25 10.70
CA SER A 459 -2.61 12.43 9.25
C SER A 459 -2.37 11.10 8.56
N LEU A 460 -2.84 10.99 7.33
CA LEU A 460 -2.49 9.89 6.43
C LEU A 460 -1.73 10.44 5.23
N THR A 461 -0.46 10.09 5.11
CA THR A 461 0.40 10.45 3.98
C THR A 461 0.62 9.21 3.12
N ILE A 462 0.49 9.32 1.81
CA ILE A 462 0.77 8.23 0.87
C ILE A 462 1.79 8.69 -0.15
N ILE A 463 2.93 8.01 -0.19
CA ILE A 463 4.01 8.22 -1.15
C ILE A 463 4.03 7.00 -2.07
N ALA A 464 3.48 7.15 -3.26
CA ALA A 464 3.33 6.06 -4.20
C ALA A 464 4.26 6.19 -5.41
N THR A 465 4.82 5.08 -5.88
CA THR A 465 5.56 5.06 -7.15
C THR A 465 4.61 4.76 -8.30
N ALA A 466 4.70 5.56 -9.36
CA ALA A 466 4.01 5.33 -10.63
C ALA A 466 5.03 5.00 -11.72
N LEU A 467 4.81 3.89 -12.41
CA LEU A 467 5.68 3.46 -13.50
C LEU A 467 5.19 4.05 -14.82
N ILE A 468 6.10 4.70 -15.54
CA ILE A 468 5.86 5.26 -16.88
C ILE A 468 6.86 4.69 -17.88
N ASP A 469 6.58 4.85 -19.18
CA ASP A 469 7.45 4.40 -20.29
C ASP A 469 7.82 2.91 -20.22
N THR A 470 6.89 2.09 -19.77
CA THR A 470 7.03 0.63 -19.72
C THR A 470 6.73 -0.04 -21.06
N GLY A 471 6.24 0.73 -22.03
CA GLY A 471 5.74 0.24 -23.33
C GLY A 471 4.29 -0.27 -23.25
N SER A 472 3.62 -0.16 -22.09
CA SER A 472 2.24 -0.57 -21.89
C SER A 472 1.30 0.65 -21.87
N LYS A 473 0.34 0.69 -22.81
CA LYS A 473 -0.70 1.73 -22.81
C LYS A 473 -1.58 1.73 -21.57
N MET A 474 -1.66 0.58 -20.89
CA MET A 474 -2.37 0.47 -19.61
C MET A 474 -1.71 1.35 -18.54
N ASP A 475 -0.39 1.34 -18.44
CA ASP A 475 0.35 2.13 -17.44
C ASP A 475 0.23 3.62 -17.67
N GLU A 476 0.19 4.05 -18.94
CA GLU A 476 -0.04 5.45 -19.29
C GLU A 476 -1.42 5.93 -18.82
N VAL A 477 -2.47 5.14 -19.09
CA VAL A 477 -3.83 5.44 -18.61
C VAL A 477 -3.91 5.47 -17.09
N ILE A 478 -3.31 4.48 -16.42
CA ILE A 478 -3.23 4.43 -14.96
C ILE A 478 -2.54 5.69 -14.43
N PHE A 479 -1.38 6.06 -14.99
CA PHE A 479 -0.64 7.24 -14.56
C PHE A 479 -1.46 8.53 -14.69
N GLU A 480 -2.08 8.78 -15.84
CA GLU A 480 -2.90 9.98 -16.06
C GLU A 480 -4.08 10.07 -15.08
N GLU A 481 -4.70 8.94 -14.74
CA GLU A 481 -5.78 8.88 -13.77
C GLU A 481 -5.34 9.20 -12.32
N PHE A 482 -4.09 8.85 -11.94
CA PHE A 482 -3.55 9.16 -10.63
C PHE A 482 -2.89 10.54 -10.54
N LYS A 483 -2.33 11.06 -11.64
CA LYS A 483 -1.74 12.39 -11.72
C LYS A 483 -2.72 13.48 -11.28
N GLY A 484 -3.99 13.35 -11.70
CA GLY A 484 -5.05 14.26 -11.28
C GLY A 484 -5.42 14.19 -9.79
N THR A 485 -5.14 13.06 -9.12
CA THR A 485 -5.46 12.83 -7.69
C THR A 485 -4.34 13.29 -6.77
N GLY A 486 -3.09 13.23 -7.22
CA GLY A 486 -1.90 13.65 -6.47
C GLY A 486 -1.83 15.16 -6.24
N ASN A 487 -1.14 15.56 -5.18
CA ASN A 487 -0.82 16.96 -4.87
C ASN A 487 0.70 17.21 -4.72
N MET A 488 1.53 16.21 -4.99
CA MET A 488 2.98 16.29 -5.11
C MET A 488 3.44 15.33 -6.19
N GLU A 489 4.30 15.79 -7.07
CA GLU A 489 4.90 15.00 -8.15
C GLU A 489 6.42 15.13 -8.10
N LEU A 490 7.11 13.98 -8.01
CA LEU A 490 8.55 13.87 -8.08
C LEU A 490 8.91 13.01 -9.28
N GLN A 491 9.34 13.64 -10.36
CA GLN A 491 9.62 12.98 -11.62
C GLN A 491 11.07 12.54 -11.73
N LEU A 492 11.31 11.25 -11.98
CA LEU A 492 12.63 10.70 -12.26
C LEU A 492 12.87 10.64 -13.77
N ASP A 493 14.10 10.96 -14.18
CA ASP A 493 14.49 11.00 -15.59
C ASP A 493 15.58 9.96 -15.90
N ARG A 494 15.31 9.16 -16.93
CA ARG A 494 16.22 8.10 -17.38
C ARG A 494 17.51 8.64 -18.00
N SER A 495 17.48 9.83 -18.59
CA SER A 495 18.68 10.47 -19.17
C SER A 495 19.73 10.78 -18.11
N LEU A 496 19.31 11.19 -16.90
CA LEU A 496 20.15 11.38 -15.73
C LEU A 496 20.74 10.06 -15.24
N SER A 497 19.89 9.04 -15.08
CA SER A 497 20.30 7.71 -14.62
C SER A 497 21.29 7.06 -15.59
N ASN A 498 21.11 7.18 -16.90
CA ASN A 498 22.04 6.68 -17.92
C ASN A 498 23.44 7.32 -17.79
N LYS A 499 23.50 8.60 -17.39
CA LYS A 499 24.75 9.32 -17.09
C LYS A 499 25.26 9.11 -15.66
N ARG A 500 24.59 8.23 -14.87
CA ARG A 500 24.90 7.95 -13.45
C ARG A 500 24.89 9.19 -12.55
N ILE A 501 24.02 10.16 -12.88
CA ILE A 501 23.75 11.33 -12.04
C ILE A 501 22.59 10.97 -11.10
N PHE A 502 22.86 10.95 -9.80
CA PHE A 502 21.86 10.61 -8.76
C PHE A 502 21.81 11.70 -7.69
N PRO A 503 20.59 11.98 -7.14
CA PRO A 503 19.29 11.40 -7.54
C PRO A 503 18.91 11.81 -8.97
N ALA A 504 18.32 10.88 -9.73
CA ALA A 504 17.94 11.13 -11.12
C ALA A 504 16.61 11.91 -11.21
N VAL A 505 16.50 13.01 -10.46
CA VAL A 505 15.28 13.84 -10.34
C VAL A 505 15.26 14.91 -11.42
N ASN A 506 14.15 15.01 -12.13
CA ASN A 506 13.87 16.13 -13.02
C ASN A 506 13.35 17.31 -12.18
N LEU A 507 14.23 18.27 -11.90
CA LEU A 507 13.95 19.41 -11.02
C LEU A 507 12.89 20.37 -11.60
N VAL A 508 12.82 20.46 -12.92
CA VAL A 508 11.88 21.35 -13.61
C VAL A 508 10.45 20.78 -13.57
N ALA A 509 10.33 19.47 -13.75
CA ALA A 509 9.03 18.79 -13.78
C ALA A 509 8.49 18.43 -12.39
N SER A 510 9.32 18.47 -11.36
CA SER A 510 8.96 18.08 -9.98
C SER A 510 8.41 19.27 -9.20
N SER A 511 7.28 19.08 -8.51
CA SER A 511 6.64 20.14 -7.72
C SER A 511 5.68 19.60 -6.66
N THR A 512 5.38 20.44 -5.66
CA THR A 512 4.34 20.21 -4.66
C THR A 512 3.29 21.32 -4.79
N ARG A 513 2.00 20.94 -4.77
CA ARG A 513 0.91 21.92 -4.71
C ARG A 513 0.84 22.50 -3.31
N ARG A 514 0.68 23.82 -3.21
CA ARG A 514 0.60 24.55 -1.95
C ARG A 514 1.86 24.36 -1.09
N ASP A 515 3.05 24.40 -1.74
CA ASP A 515 4.34 24.46 -1.06
C ASP A 515 4.48 25.71 -0.15
N ASP A 516 3.67 26.74 -0.41
CA ASP A 516 3.50 27.93 0.44
C ASP A 516 3.07 27.61 1.89
N LEU A 517 2.43 26.48 2.13
CA LEU A 517 2.04 26.02 3.46
C LEU A 517 3.14 25.20 4.16
N LEU A 518 4.11 24.71 3.41
CA LEU A 518 5.15 23.76 3.89
C LEU A 518 6.53 24.43 4.04
N GLN A 519 6.75 25.57 3.42
CA GLN A 519 8.02 26.28 3.44
C GLN A 519 7.84 27.71 3.94
N ASP A 520 8.86 28.24 4.59
CA ASP A 520 8.87 29.63 5.03
C ASP A 520 9.03 30.60 3.82
N LYS A 521 8.60 31.83 4.02
CA LYS A 521 8.56 32.82 2.96
C LYS A 521 9.95 33.11 2.33
N ILE A 522 11.01 33.08 3.13
CA ILE A 522 12.36 33.34 2.65
C ILE A 522 12.82 32.21 1.71
N THR A 523 12.56 30.99 2.10
CA THR A 523 12.83 29.81 1.28
C THR A 523 12.02 29.83 -0.01
N LEU A 524 10.73 30.17 0.05
CA LEU A 524 9.86 30.27 -1.14
C LEU A 524 10.36 31.34 -2.13
N ASP A 525 10.71 32.53 -1.66
CA ASP A 525 11.21 33.60 -2.52
C ASP A 525 12.52 33.18 -3.24
N ARG A 526 13.43 32.50 -2.53
CA ARG A 526 14.66 31.95 -3.12
C ARG A 526 14.40 30.80 -4.07
N MET A 527 13.53 29.91 -3.71
CA MET A 527 13.12 28.79 -4.56
C MET A 527 12.43 29.27 -5.84
N TRP A 528 11.67 30.35 -5.79
CA TRP A 528 11.08 30.95 -6.98
C TRP A 528 12.18 31.45 -7.96
N ILE A 529 13.22 32.15 -7.43
CA ILE A 529 14.36 32.61 -8.24
C ILE A 529 15.10 31.40 -8.84
N LEU A 530 15.35 30.36 -8.02
CA LEU A 530 16.05 29.16 -8.44
C LEU A 530 15.28 28.41 -9.53
N ARG A 531 13.98 28.22 -9.36
CA ARG A 531 13.11 27.57 -10.36
C ARG A 531 13.07 28.36 -11.67
N LYS A 532 13.03 29.68 -11.60
CA LYS A 532 13.12 30.53 -12.77
C LYS A 532 14.47 30.40 -13.49
N TYR A 533 15.56 30.29 -12.72
CA TYR A 533 16.90 30.10 -13.28
C TYR A 533 17.06 28.76 -14.03
N ILE A 534 16.49 27.68 -13.51
CA ILE A 534 16.58 26.34 -14.12
C ILE A 534 15.49 26.05 -15.16
N SER A 535 14.48 26.93 -15.32
CA SER A 535 13.31 26.67 -16.16
C SER A 535 13.64 26.40 -17.64
N ASP A 536 14.66 27.09 -18.14
CA ASP A 536 15.08 27.02 -19.54
C ASP A 536 16.18 25.98 -19.77
N MET A 537 16.65 25.31 -18.70
CA MET A 537 17.69 24.29 -18.77
C MET A 537 17.11 22.91 -19.08
N ASN A 538 17.89 22.10 -19.77
CA ASN A 538 17.54 20.67 -19.88
C ASN A 538 17.74 19.98 -18.51
N PRO A 539 17.07 18.83 -18.25
CA PRO A 539 17.13 18.16 -16.95
C PRO A 539 18.55 17.83 -16.48
N ILE A 540 19.47 17.52 -17.42
CA ILE A 540 20.86 17.17 -17.11
C ILE A 540 21.64 18.40 -16.65
N GLU A 541 21.49 19.53 -17.33
CA GLU A 541 22.12 20.79 -16.96
C GLU A 541 21.61 21.32 -15.64
N ALA A 542 20.27 21.34 -15.47
CA ALA A 542 19.64 21.76 -14.24
C ALA A 542 20.14 20.94 -13.05
N MET A 543 20.15 19.61 -13.19
CA MET A 543 20.60 18.73 -12.11
C MET A 543 22.10 18.89 -11.81
N ASN A 544 22.97 19.00 -12.82
CA ASN A 544 24.40 19.21 -12.60
C ASN A 544 24.70 20.53 -11.94
N THR A 545 24.01 21.60 -12.32
CA THR A 545 24.18 22.93 -11.74
C THR A 545 23.83 22.92 -10.25
N ILE A 546 22.67 22.35 -9.90
CA ILE A 546 22.22 22.24 -8.52
C ILE A 546 23.12 21.30 -7.71
N HIS A 547 23.46 20.14 -8.27
CA HIS A 547 24.36 19.17 -7.64
C HIS A 547 25.70 19.78 -7.27
N ASN A 548 26.35 20.45 -8.22
CA ASN A 548 27.65 21.10 -7.99
C ASN A 548 27.56 22.17 -6.92
N SER A 549 26.51 23.00 -6.94
CA SER A 549 26.31 24.06 -5.93
C SER A 549 26.02 23.49 -4.54
N MET A 550 25.23 22.40 -4.46
CA MET A 550 24.89 21.76 -3.18
C MET A 550 26.05 20.97 -2.56
N GLN A 551 26.98 20.43 -3.35
CA GLN A 551 28.14 19.70 -2.83
C GLN A 551 29.04 20.54 -1.93
N HIS A 552 29.09 21.86 -2.14
CA HIS A 552 29.91 22.78 -1.37
C HIS A 552 29.22 23.29 -0.10
N THR A 553 28.00 22.88 0.18
CA THR A 553 27.17 23.32 1.31
C THR A 553 26.76 22.17 2.20
N ARG A 554 26.64 22.42 3.52
CA ARG A 554 26.32 21.41 4.53
C ARG A 554 24.84 21.10 4.63
N ASN A 555 24.01 22.15 4.48
CA ASN A 555 22.55 22.06 4.60
C ASN A 555 21.87 22.94 3.54
N ASN A 556 20.55 22.88 3.50
CA ASN A 556 19.75 23.62 2.53
C ASN A 556 19.74 25.13 2.79
N ASP A 557 19.82 25.54 4.05
CA ASP A 557 19.89 26.98 4.41
C ASP A 557 21.18 27.62 3.90
N GLU A 558 22.32 26.94 4.11
CA GLU A 558 23.62 27.39 3.60
C GLU A 558 23.64 27.45 2.07
N PHE A 559 23.03 26.44 1.41
CA PHE A 559 22.89 26.47 -0.04
C PHE A 559 22.09 27.67 -0.53
N LEU A 560 20.91 27.90 0.06
CA LEU A 560 20.08 29.04 -0.31
C LEU A 560 20.74 30.40 0.01
N LEU A 561 21.57 30.49 1.06
CA LEU A 561 22.35 31.69 1.39
C LEU A 561 23.47 31.94 0.38
N SER A 562 24.13 30.89 -0.10
CA SER A 562 25.24 30.99 -1.06
C SER A 562 24.81 31.53 -2.43
N MET A 563 23.52 31.48 -2.74
CA MET A 563 22.98 32.03 -4.00
C MET A 563 23.07 33.56 -4.10
N ASN A 564 23.34 34.28 -3.00
CA ASN A 564 23.48 35.74 -2.97
C ASN A 564 24.95 36.21 -3.02
N SER A 565 25.89 35.28 -3.07
CA SER A 565 27.32 35.53 -3.22
C SER A 565 27.77 35.16 -4.64
#